data_051606814e515cba1daf587e0973bb0a
#
_entry.id   051606814e515cba1daf587e0973bb0a
#
_cell.length_a   1.000
_cell.length_b   1.000
_cell.length_c   1.000
_cell.angle_alpha   90.00
_cell.angle_beta   90.00
_cell.angle_gamma   90.00
#
_symmetry.space_group_name_H-M   'P 1'
#
loop_
_entity.id
_entity.type
_entity.pdbx_description
1 polymer ?
#
loop_
_entity_poly.entity_id
_entity_poly.type
_entity_poly.pdbx_seq_one_letter_code
_entity_poly.pdbx_strand_id
1 'polypeptide(L)'
;PPELTEKDVAAQEPRVGVFVCHCGVNIAGVVDVEAVADYAQTLPGVVHVERNLFTCAQDTQDQMKQIIEEHNLNRIVVAACSPRTHEALFQETLKQAGLNKYLFEMANIRNQGSWVHMNEPEAATEKAKDLVRMAVAKVALQQPLGEMQLGVTKSALVVGGGIAGMTAALTLADQGYPVTLVEQKDVLGGHGRKLYSTWDGQPVAPFLDELIKRVEAHPEITVLTRAQITDVQGFVGNFHTVVDVAGERRQVDHGVAVIAVGAHSLKPAEYGYGQSDRIFLNLDLDQAIGERDERVATARSAVFIQCVGSREPDRPYCSRVCCSHSIENALRLKKLNPDMDVYVLYRDIRTFGLRENLYKEARARGVLFIRFDLENKPVVEVASDGSLTVTVKDHVLQRPVVLKPDLLTLASAIVMRESEADELAKMFKVPVNAEGFFLEAHAKLRPVDFATDGVFVAGLAHYPKPTEECIAQAKAAASRAATVLARDSITAGGVVALVNKDLCCGCQGCVQCCPFGAIDYLEQEGKCEVNQALCKGCGTCAATCPSEAITLLGFSHLQLYAQIDEALSA
;
A
#
# COMPACT_ATOMS: atom_id res chain seq x y z
N PRO A 1 -14.87 -10.14 -28.47
CA PRO A 1 -14.22 -11.26 -29.11
C PRO A 1 -15.08 -12.51 -28.88
N PRO A 2 -15.16 -13.46 -29.83
CA PRO A 2 -15.87 -14.71 -29.59
C PRO A 2 -15.25 -15.40 -28.37
N GLU A 3 -16.08 -15.92 -27.46
CA GLU A 3 -15.62 -16.76 -26.35
C GLU A 3 -14.93 -17.98 -26.96
N LEU A 4 -13.63 -18.10 -26.74
CA LEU A 4 -12.86 -19.26 -27.17
C LEU A 4 -13.26 -20.44 -26.28
N THR A 5 -13.77 -21.50 -26.91
CA THR A 5 -14.14 -22.71 -26.18
C THR A 5 -12.86 -23.39 -25.68
N GLU A 6 -12.73 -23.53 -24.35
CA GLU A 6 -11.61 -24.24 -23.74
C GLU A 6 -11.66 -25.72 -24.12
N LYS A 7 -10.52 -26.25 -24.57
CA LYS A 7 -10.36 -27.67 -24.90
C LYS A 7 -10.30 -28.52 -23.63
N ASP A 8 -11.09 -29.54 -23.53
CA ASP A 8 -10.98 -30.52 -22.44
C ASP A 8 -9.78 -31.43 -22.66
N VAL A 9 -8.74 -31.22 -21.89
CA VAL A 9 -7.49 -31.98 -21.94
C VAL A 9 -7.17 -32.65 -20.59
N ALA A 10 -8.12 -32.68 -19.66
CA ALA A 10 -7.89 -33.18 -18.31
C ALA A 10 -7.49 -34.66 -18.26
N ALA A 11 -8.07 -35.50 -19.13
CA ALA A 11 -7.82 -36.93 -19.21
C ALA A 11 -6.76 -37.32 -20.24
N GLN A 12 -6.14 -36.34 -20.91
CA GLN A 12 -5.13 -36.61 -21.94
C GLN A 12 -3.73 -36.77 -21.34
N GLU A 13 -2.92 -37.65 -21.95
CA GLU A 13 -1.50 -37.73 -21.63
C GLU A 13 -0.82 -36.36 -21.84
N PRO A 14 0.10 -35.95 -20.96
CA PRO A 14 0.82 -34.70 -21.09
C PRO A 14 1.62 -34.62 -22.39
N ARG A 15 1.39 -33.57 -23.17
CA ARG A 15 2.11 -33.22 -24.39
C ARG A 15 2.71 -31.82 -24.18
N VAL A 16 3.94 -31.79 -23.69
CA VAL A 16 4.59 -30.57 -23.20
C VAL A 16 5.28 -29.83 -24.34
N GLY A 17 4.99 -28.56 -24.51
CA GLY A 17 5.76 -27.62 -25.33
C GLY A 17 6.67 -26.76 -24.47
N VAL A 18 7.94 -26.66 -24.80
CA VAL A 18 8.91 -25.84 -24.09
C VAL A 18 9.38 -24.69 -24.98
N PHE A 19 9.22 -23.43 -24.49
CA PHE A 19 9.64 -22.23 -25.20
C PHE A 19 10.79 -21.55 -24.46
N VAL A 20 12.00 -21.56 -25.08
CA VAL A 20 13.22 -21.03 -24.48
C VAL A 20 13.51 -19.62 -24.99
N CYS A 21 13.52 -18.64 -24.10
CA CYS A 21 13.73 -17.24 -24.41
C CYS A 21 15.20 -16.85 -24.37
N HIS A 22 15.69 -16.17 -25.40
CA HIS A 22 17.04 -15.58 -25.40
C HIS A 22 17.08 -14.30 -24.52
N CYS A 23 16.01 -13.51 -24.52
CA CYS A 23 15.92 -12.20 -23.83
C CYS A 23 17.15 -11.30 -24.12
N GLY A 24 17.64 -11.31 -25.35
CA GLY A 24 18.88 -10.64 -25.74
C GLY A 24 20.05 -11.03 -24.84
N VAL A 25 20.81 -10.07 -24.37
CA VAL A 25 21.98 -10.29 -23.50
C VAL A 25 21.62 -10.74 -22.07
N ASN A 26 20.37 -10.58 -21.65
CA ASN A 26 19.97 -10.88 -20.26
C ASN A 26 19.96 -12.40 -19.94
N ILE A 27 19.68 -13.25 -20.91
CA ILE A 27 19.75 -14.70 -20.75
C ILE A 27 20.86 -15.24 -21.66
N ALA A 28 20.74 -15.11 -22.98
CA ALA A 28 21.67 -15.70 -23.94
C ALA A 28 23.09 -15.08 -23.90
N GLY A 29 23.29 -13.98 -23.21
CA GLY A 29 24.64 -13.45 -22.94
C GLY A 29 25.41 -14.27 -21.89
N VAL A 30 24.76 -15.16 -21.16
CA VAL A 30 25.36 -15.97 -20.08
C VAL A 30 24.99 -17.44 -20.23
N VAL A 31 23.70 -17.75 -20.46
CA VAL A 31 23.17 -19.11 -20.60
C VAL A 31 23.27 -19.54 -22.06
N ASP A 32 23.80 -20.72 -22.32
CA ASP A 32 23.71 -21.39 -23.61
C ASP A 32 22.27 -21.91 -23.82
N VAL A 33 21.45 -21.06 -24.45
CA VAL A 33 20.02 -21.33 -24.68
C VAL A 33 19.79 -22.46 -25.69
N GLU A 34 20.79 -22.77 -26.56
CA GLU A 34 20.76 -23.91 -27.48
C GLU A 34 20.91 -25.19 -26.70
N ALA A 35 21.92 -25.30 -25.84
CA ALA A 35 22.12 -26.45 -24.97
C ALA A 35 20.92 -26.70 -24.02
N VAL A 36 20.24 -25.63 -23.55
CA VAL A 36 19.02 -25.76 -22.74
C VAL A 36 17.86 -26.30 -23.57
N ALA A 37 17.69 -25.86 -24.81
CA ALA A 37 16.64 -26.34 -25.71
C ALA A 37 16.87 -27.82 -26.11
N ASP A 38 18.10 -28.18 -26.48
CA ASP A 38 18.46 -29.55 -26.81
C ASP A 38 18.23 -30.50 -25.63
N TYR A 39 18.59 -30.06 -24.43
CA TYR A 39 18.32 -30.81 -23.21
C TYR A 39 16.80 -30.95 -22.96
N ALA A 40 16.04 -29.86 -23.10
CA ALA A 40 14.59 -29.88 -22.89
C ALA A 40 13.89 -30.92 -23.82
N GLN A 41 14.40 -31.11 -25.05
CA GLN A 41 13.85 -32.08 -26.01
C GLN A 41 14.00 -33.52 -25.52
N THR A 42 14.94 -33.80 -24.63
CA THR A 42 15.17 -35.14 -24.07
C THR A 42 14.26 -35.50 -22.90
N LEU A 43 13.55 -34.51 -22.34
CA LEU A 43 12.74 -34.70 -21.15
C LEU A 43 11.44 -35.47 -21.43
N PRO A 44 10.98 -36.30 -20.48
CA PRO A 44 9.76 -37.09 -20.64
C PRO A 44 8.54 -36.19 -20.90
N GLY A 45 7.72 -36.58 -21.87
CA GLY A 45 6.48 -35.87 -22.22
C GLY A 45 6.68 -34.58 -23.04
N VAL A 46 7.90 -34.15 -23.29
CA VAL A 46 8.18 -33.01 -24.17
C VAL A 46 8.02 -33.43 -25.63
N VAL A 47 7.13 -32.74 -26.34
CA VAL A 47 6.78 -33.03 -27.74
C VAL A 47 7.42 -32.04 -28.70
N HIS A 48 7.57 -30.77 -28.24
CA HIS A 48 8.12 -29.70 -29.04
C HIS A 48 8.94 -28.75 -28.20
N VAL A 49 10.05 -28.26 -28.75
CA VAL A 49 10.87 -27.21 -28.14
C VAL A 49 11.12 -26.10 -29.16
N GLU A 50 10.90 -24.88 -28.80
CA GLU A 50 11.10 -23.69 -29.63
C GLU A 50 12.02 -22.70 -28.95
N ARG A 51 12.93 -22.09 -29.71
CA ARG A 51 13.80 -21.01 -29.24
C ARG A 51 13.34 -19.66 -29.80
N ASN A 52 13.13 -18.69 -28.95
CA ASN A 52 12.64 -17.38 -29.34
C ASN A 52 13.58 -16.27 -28.88
N LEU A 53 13.83 -15.29 -29.72
CA LEU A 53 14.64 -14.13 -29.35
C LEU A 53 14.00 -13.36 -28.16
N PHE A 54 12.68 -13.16 -28.25
CA PHE A 54 11.85 -12.58 -27.19
C PHE A 54 10.50 -13.31 -27.16
N THR A 55 10.38 -14.31 -26.28
CA THR A 55 9.13 -15.10 -26.17
C THR A 55 7.91 -14.22 -25.81
N CYS A 56 8.12 -13.06 -25.18
CA CYS A 56 7.06 -12.09 -24.85
C CYS A 56 6.68 -11.14 -26.02
N ALA A 57 7.31 -11.21 -27.19
CA ALA A 57 6.95 -10.40 -28.34
C ALA A 57 5.64 -10.88 -28.98
N GLN A 58 4.89 -9.99 -29.61
CA GLN A 58 3.56 -10.30 -30.14
C GLN A 58 3.59 -11.34 -31.26
N ASP A 59 4.55 -11.24 -32.16
CA ASP A 59 4.79 -12.21 -33.23
C ASP A 59 5.09 -13.63 -32.69
N THR A 60 5.90 -13.71 -31.64
CA THR A 60 6.19 -14.96 -30.95
C THR A 60 4.96 -15.52 -30.23
N GLN A 61 4.12 -14.67 -29.62
CA GLN A 61 2.85 -15.10 -29.04
C GLN A 61 1.92 -15.70 -30.09
N ASP A 62 1.86 -15.09 -31.26
CA ASP A 62 1.04 -15.59 -32.38
C ASP A 62 1.59 -16.92 -32.93
N GLN A 63 2.93 -17.06 -33.03
CA GLN A 63 3.58 -18.31 -33.39
C GLN A 63 3.35 -19.41 -32.33
N MET A 64 3.43 -19.06 -31.03
CA MET A 64 3.16 -20.01 -29.94
C MET A 64 1.77 -20.62 -30.04
N LYS A 65 0.74 -19.83 -30.36
CA LYS A 65 -0.63 -20.34 -30.57
C LYS A 65 -0.70 -21.35 -31.72
N GLN A 66 -0.02 -21.07 -32.82
CA GLN A 66 0.05 -22.00 -33.96
C GLN A 66 0.76 -23.30 -33.59
N ILE A 67 1.89 -23.22 -32.93
CA ILE A 67 2.67 -24.39 -32.46
C ILE A 67 1.84 -25.24 -31.48
N ILE A 68 1.09 -24.61 -30.56
CA ILE A 68 0.19 -25.32 -29.64
C ILE A 68 -0.84 -26.15 -30.42
N GLU A 69 -1.39 -25.58 -31.48
CA GLU A 69 -2.38 -26.28 -32.33
C GLU A 69 -1.77 -27.35 -33.20
N GLU A 70 -0.68 -27.04 -33.93
CA GLU A 70 0.00 -27.98 -34.86
C GLU A 70 0.52 -29.22 -34.15
N HIS A 71 1.09 -29.07 -32.96
CA HIS A 71 1.65 -30.19 -32.18
C HIS A 71 0.69 -30.77 -31.16
N ASN A 72 -0.58 -30.30 -31.12
CA ASN A 72 -1.57 -30.69 -30.10
C ASN A 72 -1.00 -30.62 -28.68
N LEU A 73 -0.30 -29.54 -28.35
CA LEU A 73 0.27 -29.34 -27.02
C LEU A 73 -0.86 -29.09 -26.02
N ASN A 74 -0.74 -29.67 -24.83
CA ASN A 74 -1.72 -29.52 -23.76
C ASN A 74 -1.10 -29.10 -22.41
N ARG A 75 0.22 -28.93 -22.38
CA ARG A 75 1.01 -28.40 -21.27
C ARG A 75 2.11 -27.50 -21.83
N ILE A 76 2.34 -26.34 -21.21
CA ILE A 76 3.31 -25.38 -21.73
C ILE A 76 4.30 -24.97 -20.63
N VAL A 77 5.58 -25.00 -20.99
CA VAL A 77 6.67 -24.42 -20.19
C VAL A 77 7.29 -23.25 -20.95
N VAL A 78 7.44 -22.11 -20.27
CA VAL A 78 8.21 -20.99 -20.80
C VAL A 78 9.45 -20.77 -19.95
N ALA A 79 10.61 -21.10 -20.51
CA ALA A 79 11.91 -20.86 -19.87
C ALA A 79 12.39 -19.44 -20.22
N ALA A 80 12.17 -18.47 -19.31
CA ALA A 80 12.38 -17.06 -19.59
C ALA A 80 12.70 -16.25 -18.33
N CYS A 81 12.15 -15.05 -18.24
CA CYS A 81 12.23 -14.15 -17.09
C CYS A 81 11.35 -14.63 -15.91
N SER A 82 11.29 -13.80 -14.86
CA SER A 82 10.44 -14.09 -13.69
C SER A 82 8.95 -14.13 -14.06
N PRO A 83 8.15 -15.07 -13.51
CA PRO A 83 6.70 -15.10 -13.64
C PRO A 83 6.04 -13.74 -13.34
N ARG A 84 6.55 -13.00 -12.34
CA ARG A 84 6.07 -11.64 -11.98
C ARG A 84 6.10 -10.65 -13.14
N THR A 85 6.85 -10.92 -14.20
CA THR A 85 6.99 -10.00 -15.34
C THR A 85 5.93 -10.26 -16.40
N HIS A 86 5.76 -11.53 -16.85
CA HIS A 86 4.97 -11.86 -18.02
C HIS A 86 4.08 -13.11 -17.88
N GLU A 87 3.88 -13.65 -16.69
CA GLU A 87 3.00 -14.80 -16.49
C GLU A 87 1.59 -14.57 -17.05
N ALA A 88 1.00 -13.42 -16.74
CA ALA A 88 -0.33 -13.07 -17.23
C ALA A 88 -0.41 -12.99 -18.77
N LEU A 89 0.67 -12.56 -19.43
CA LEU A 89 0.75 -12.52 -20.89
C LEU A 89 0.69 -13.94 -21.48
N PHE A 90 1.50 -14.85 -20.95
CA PHE A 90 1.52 -16.23 -21.45
C PHE A 90 0.23 -16.98 -21.12
N GLN A 91 -0.35 -16.74 -19.95
CA GLN A 91 -1.66 -17.27 -19.59
C GLN A 91 -2.76 -16.82 -20.56
N GLU A 92 -2.72 -15.56 -20.98
CA GLU A 92 -3.67 -15.05 -22.00
C GLU A 92 -3.42 -15.70 -23.36
N THR A 93 -2.15 -15.95 -23.74
CA THR A 93 -1.81 -16.67 -24.96
C THR A 93 -2.36 -18.10 -24.98
N LEU A 94 -2.26 -18.83 -23.84
CA LEU A 94 -2.85 -20.15 -23.71
C LEU A 94 -4.36 -20.12 -23.89
N LYS A 95 -5.06 -19.16 -23.25
CA LYS A 95 -6.52 -18.97 -23.44
C LYS A 95 -6.87 -18.74 -24.90
N GLN A 96 -6.10 -17.89 -25.60
CA GLN A 96 -6.28 -17.64 -27.04
C GLN A 96 -5.97 -18.86 -27.91
N ALA A 97 -5.21 -19.84 -27.44
CA ALA A 97 -5.00 -21.14 -28.07
C ALA A 97 -6.05 -22.19 -27.68
N GLY A 98 -7.04 -21.83 -26.83
CA GLY A 98 -8.08 -22.72 -26.33
C GLY A 98 -7.61 -23.65 -25.21
N LEU A 99 -6.50 -23.34 -24.51
CA LEU A 99 -6.04 -24.08 -23.35
C LEU A 99 -6.42 -23.39 -22.04
N ASN A 100 -6.64 -24.19 -21.00
CA ASN A 100 -6.76 -23.64 -19.65
C ASN A 100 -5.46 -22.95 -19.25
N LYS A 101 -5.53 -21.71 -18.76
CA LYS A 101 -4.35 -20.88 -18.47
C LYS A 101 -3.45 -21.43 -17.35
N TYR A 102 -3.93 -22.40 -16.57
CA TYR A 102 -3.17 -23.05 -15.48
C TYR A 102 -2.41 -24.30 -15.93
N LEU A 103 -2.55 -24.72 -17.19
CA LEU A 103 -1.75 -25.77 -17.80
C LEU A 103 -0.38 -25.23 -18.25
N PHE A 104 0.25 -24.48 -17.39
CA PHE A 104 1.36 -23.60 -17.68
C PHE A 104 2.34 -23.52 -16.50
N GLU A 105 3.65 -23.48 -16.81
CA GLU A 105 4.70 -23.21 -15.82
C GLU A 105 5.78 -22.31 -16.42
N MET A 106 6.37 -21.43 -15.61
CA MET A 106 7.52 -20.62 -16.01
C MET A 106 8.80 -21.07 -15.31
N ALA A 107 9.80 -21.50 -16.08
CA ALA A 107 11.16 -21.68 -15.59
C ALA A 107 11.91 -20.34 -15.60
N ASN A 108 12.23 -19.80 -14.44
CA ASN A 108 12.89 -18.50 -14.31
C ASN A 108 14.40 -18.61 -14.53
N ILE A 109 14.83 -18.80 -15.78
CA ILE A 109 16.23 -18.96 -16.16
C ILE A 109 17.00 -17.61 -16.20
N ARG A 110 16.32 -16.47 -16.04
CA ARG A 110 16.95 -15.15 -15.95
C ARG A 110 17.36 -14.81 -14.52
N ASN A 111 16.40 -14.59 -13.62
CA ASN A 111 16.69 -14.12 -12.27
C ASN A 111 17.33 -15.19 -11.39
N GLN A 112 16.98 -16.46 -11.59
CA GLN A 112 17.51 -17.60 -10.84
C GLN A 112 18.64 -18.35 -11.57
N GLY A 113 18.92 -18.00 -12.82
CA GLY A 113 19.98 -18.56 -13.66
C GLY A 113 21.01 -17.51 -14.03
N SER A 114 20.85 -16.85 -15.20
CA SER A 114 21.84 -15.97 -15.80
C SER A 114 22.29 -14.80 -14.90
N TRP A 115 21.41 -14.20 -14.10
CA TRP A 115 21.77 -13.09 -13.24
C TRP A 115 22.50 -13.51 -11.96
N VAL A 116 22.18 -14.69 -11.42
CA VAL A 116 22.86 -15.21 -10.21
C VAL A 116 24.26 -15.71 -10.57
N HIS A 117 24.42 -16.34 -11.75
CA HIS A 117 25.66 -16.92 -12.24
C HIS A 117 26.27 -16.12 -13.41
N MET A 118 26.18 -14.79 -13.37
CA MET A 118 26.59 -13.90 -14.48
C MET A 118 28.05 -14.12 -14.93
N ASN A 119 28.93 -14.49 -14.02
CA ASN A 119 30.35 -14.74 -14.27
C ASN A 119 30.70 -16.24 -14.41
N GLU A 120 29.72 -17.12 -14.43
CA GLU A 120 29.86 -18.57 -14.45
C GLU A 120 28.89 -19.18 -15.50
N PRO A 121 29.14 -18.99 -16.82
CA PRO A 121 28.19 -19.38 -17.87
C PRO A 121 27.84 -20.88 -17.89
N GLU A 122 28.80 -21.76 -17.59
CA GLU A 122 28.56 -23.20 -17.50
C GLU A 122 27.58 -23.52 -16.37
N ALA A 123 27.81 -22.99 -15.16
CA ALA A 123 26.94 -23.18 -14.03
C ALA A 123 25.55 -22.55 -14.28
N ALA A 124 25.47 -21.39 -14.96
CA ALA A 124 24.23 -20.75 -15.37
C ALA A 124 23.43 -21.65 -16.31
N THR A 125 24.10 -22.32 -17.26
CA THR A 125 23.47 -23.20 -18.25
C THR A 125 22.95 -24.46 -17.58
N GLU A 126 23.74 -25.12 -16.73
CA GLU A 126 23.29 -26.29 -15.97
C GLU A 126 22.13 -25.96 -15.05
N LYS A 127 22.19 -24.82 -14.35
CA LYS A 127 21.07 -24.33 -13.53
C LYS A 127 19.81 -24.08 -14.35
N ALA A 128 19.95 -23.58 -15.57
CA ALA A 128 18.80 -23.36 -16.46
C ALA A 128 18.17 -24.69 -16.92
N LYS A 129 18.98 -25.74 -17.19
CA LYS A 129 18.50 -27.10 -17.48
C LYS A 129 17.73 -27.68 -16.30
N ASP A 130 18.25 -27.54 -15.06
CA ASP A 130 17.57 -27.99 -13.84
C ASP A 130 16.20 -27.31 -13.68
N LEU A 131 16.15 -25.97 -13.83
CA LEU A 131 14.91 -25.21 -13.72
C LEU A 131 13.88 -25.65 -14.78
N VAL A 132 14.31 -25.94 -16.00
CA VAL A 132 13.42 -26.44 -17.06
C VAL A 132 12.94 -27.87 -16.76
N ARG A 133 13.81 -28.76 -16.30
CA ARG A 133 13.46 -30.12 -15.89
C ARG A 133 12.39 -30.10 -14.78
N MET A 134 12.61 -29.31 -13.73
CA MET A 134 11.65 -29.12 -12.64
C MET A 134 10.30 -28.59 -13.14
N ALA A 135 10.32 -27.63 -14.06
CA ALA A 135 9.10 -27.03 -14.62
C ALA A 135 8.32 -28.04 -15.49
N VAL A 136 9.03 -28.87 -16.29
CA VAL A 136 8.42 -29.91 -17.11
C VAL A 136 7.77 -30.99 -16.22
N ALA A 137 8.44 -31.45 -15.18
CA ALA A 137 7.89 -32.44 -14.24
C ALA A 137 6.63 -31.92 -13.53
N LYS A 138 6.63 -30.66 -13.10
CA LYS A 138 5.46 -30.03 -12.46
C LYS A 138 4.31 -29.86 -13.44
N VAL A 139 4.57 -29.27 -14.62
CA VAL A 139 3.50 -28.97 -15.58
C VAL A 139 2.81 -30.22 -16.11
N ALA A 140 3.54 -31.36 -16.21
CA ALA A 140 2.96 -32.64 -16.58
C ALA A 140 1.85 -33.08 -15.62
N LEU A 141 1.91 -32.69 -14.36
CA LEU A 141 0.92 -32.98 -13.32
C LEU A 141 -0.14 -31.87 -13.14
N GLN A 142 -0.05 -30.77 -13.90
CA GLN A 142 -1.04 -29.70 -13.82
C GLN A 142 -2.39 -30.15 -14.37
N GLN A 143 -3.45 -29.69 -13.72
CA GLN A 143 -4.83 -29.90 -14.11
C GLN A 143 -5.50 -28.56 -14.46
N PRO A 144 -6.51 -28.56 -15.34
CA PRO A 144 -7.32 -27.36 -15.57
C PRO A 144 -7.94 -26.89 -14.26
N LEU A 145 -7.83 -25.60 -13.97
CA LEU A 145 -8.44 -25.01 -12.79
C LEU A 145 -9.61 -24.12 -13.18
N GLY A 146 -10.69 -24.22 -12.42
CA GLY A 146 -11.89 -23.44 -12.62
C GLY A 146 -11.78 -22.03 -12.03
N GLU A 147 -12.42 -21.07 -12.67
CA GLU A 147 -12.57 -19.70 -12.20
C GLU A 147 -14.06 -19.35 -12.10
N MET A 148 -14.39 -18.52 -11.12
CA MET A 148 -15.73 -17.98 -10.93
C MET A 148 -15.75 -16.50 -11.31
N GLN A 149 -16.80 -16.07 -12.00
CA GLN A 149 -17.07 -14.65 -12.24
C GLN A 149 -17.98 -14.13 -11.14
N LEU A 150 -17.49 -13.14 -10.40
CA LEU A 150 -18.23 -12.50 -9.31
C LEU A 150 -18.60 -11.09 -9.75
N GLY A 151 -19.89 -10.74 -9.68
CA GLY A 151 -20.37 -9.40 -9.99
C GLY A 151 -19.70 -8.34 -9.12
N VAL A 152 -19.64 -7.09 -9.59
CA VAL A 152 -19.05 -5.96 -8.84
C VAL A 152 -20.14 -4.98 -8.45
N THR A 153 -20.26 -4.71 -7.15
CA THR A 153 -21.08 -3.62 -6.61
C THR A 153 -20.43 -2.28 -7.01
N LYS A 154 -21.12 -1.51 -7.85
CA LYS A 154 -20.59 -0.29 -8.49
C LYS A 154 -20.59 0.93 -7.56
N SER A 155 -20.23 0.75 -6.27
CA SER A 155 -20.20 1.81 -5.27
C SER A 155 -18.91 1.76 -4.47
N ALA A 156 -18.54 2.86 -3.83
CA ALA A 156 -17.35 3.00 -3.01
C ALA A 156 -17.67 3.42 -1.57
N LEU A 157 -16.90 2.93 -0.62
CA LEU A 157 -16.84 3.42 0.74
C LEU A 157 -15.58 4.28 0.90
N VAL A 158 -15.70 5.49 1.43
CA VAL A 158 -14.57 6.33 1.81
C VAL A 158 -14.61 6.59 3.31
N VAL A 159 -13.55 6.23 4.02
CA VAL A 159 -13.47 6.34 5.48
C VAL A 159 -12.58 7.51 5.85
N GLY A 160 -13.18 8.57 6.39
CA GLY A 160 -12.54 9.82 6.80
C GLY A 160 -12.93 11.02 5.92
N GLY A 161 -13.58 12.01 6.54
CA GLY A 161 -14.08 13.24 5.89
C GLY A 161 -13.08 14.41 5.86
N GLY A 162 -11.77 14.12 5.90
CA GLY A 162 -10.72 15.12 5.68
C GLY A 162 -10.52 15.46 4.19
N ILE A 163 -9.56 16.34 3.88
CA ILE A 163 -9.27 16.77 2.49
C ILE A 163 -9.01 15.57 1.57
N ALA A 164 -8.25 14.57 2.02
CA ALA A 164 -7.96 13.39 1.21
C ALA A 164 -9.21 12.56 0.92
N GLY A 165 -10.03 12.27 1.95
CA GLY A 165 -11.25 11.49 1.76
C GLY A 165 -12.28 12.21 0.90
N MET A 166 -12.52 13.49 1.13
CA MET A 166 -13.41 14.32 0.30
C MET A 166 -12.93 14.37 -1.17
N THR A 167 -11.62 14.49 -1.38
CA THR A 167 -11.03 14.47 -2.74
C THR A 167 -11.25 13.11 -3.41
N ALA A 168 -11.05 12.01 -2.69
CA ALA A 168 -11.27 10.67 -3.23
C ALA A 168 -12.76 10.44 -3.55
N ALA A 169 -13.66 10.87 -2.64
CA ALA A 169 -15.10 10.76 -2.82
C ALA A 169 -15.57 11.52 -4.08
N LEU A 170 -15.21 12.79 -4.22
CA LEU A 170 -15.54 13.58 -5.41
C LEU A 170 -14.95 12.97 -6.70
N THR A 171 -13.69 12.50 -6.64
CA THR A 171 -13.04 11.93 -7.83
C THR A 171 -13.76 10.66 -8.33
N LEU A 172 -14.34 9.86 -7.44
CA LEU A 172 -15.14 8.69 -7.79
C LEU A 172 -16.55 9.08 -8.22
N ALA A 173 -17.19 9.99 -7.50
CA ALA A 173 -18.54 10.45 -7.78
C ALA A 173 -18.63 11.21 -9.12
N ASP A 174 -17.65 12.05 -9.44
CA ASP A 174 -17.52 12.73 -10.75
C ASP A 174 -17.40 11.73 -11.93
N GLN A 175 -17.01 10.47 -11.66
CA GLN A 175 -17.01 9.38 -12.65
C GLN A 175 -18.32 8.57 -12.66
N GLY A 176 -19.32 8.96 -11.87
CA GLY A 176 -20.64 8.32 -11.81
C GLY A 176 -20.73 7.13 -10.86
N TYR A 177 -19.79 6.95 -9.95
CA TYR A 177 -19.87 5.90 -8.93
C TYR A 177 -20.47 6.43 -7.63
N PRO A 178 -21.54 5.83 -7.10
CA PRO A 178 -22.07 6.17 -5.78
C PRO A 178 -21.01 5.99 -4.69
N VAL A 179 -20.90 6.97 -3.79
CA VAL A 179 -19.92 6.97 -2.70
C VAL A 179 -20.60 7.20 -1.37
N THR A 180 -20.32 6.36 -0.38
CA THR A 180 -20.62 6.63 1.02
C THR A 180 -19.36 7.14 1.71
N LEU A 181 -19.39 8.40 2.19
CA LEU A 181 -18.32 9.03 2.95
C LEU A 181 -18.63 8.99 4.43
N VAL A 182 -17.80 8.29 5.20
CA VAL A 182 -17.95 8.11 6.66
C VAL A 182 -16.99 9.03 7.40
N GLU A 183 -17.51 9.88 8.29
CA GLU A 183 -16.73 10.76 9.15
C GLU A 183 -17.15 10.60 10.62
N GLN A 184 -16.17 10.37 11.50
CA GLN A 184 -16.43 10.16 12.94
C GLN A 184 -16.89 11.44 13.66
N LYS A 185 -16.48 12.62 13.18
CA LYS A 185 -16.91 13.90 13.74
C LYS A 185 -18.26 14.33 13.17
N ASP A 186 -18.80 15.37 13.74
CA ASP A 186 -20.04 16.01 13.28
C ASP A 186 -19.84 16.88 12.03
N VAL A 187 -18.59 17.21 11.68
CA VAL A 187 -18.24 18.11 10.57
C VAL A 187 -17.12 17.55 9.70
N LEU A 188 -17.20 17.81 8.41
CA LEU A 188 -16.16 17.51 7.43
C LEU A 188 -14.98 18.50 7.54
N GLY A 189 -13.85 18.16 6.92
CA GLY A 189 -12.68 19.02 6.75
C GLY A 189 -11.44 18.58 7.52
N GLY A 190 -11.60 17.83 8.61
CA GLY A 190 -10.47 17.28 9.37
C GLY A 190 -9.47 18.37 9.80
N HIS A 191 -8.17 18.11 9.60
CA HIS A 191 -7.09 19.08 9.93
C HIS A 191 -7.10 20.34 9.04
N GLY A 192 -7.74 20.28 7.86
CA GLY A 192 -7.88 21.44 6.98
C GLY A 192 -8.55 22.63 7.65
N ARG A 193 -9.45 22.39 8.63
CA ARG A 193 -10.13 23.45 9.39
C ARG A 193 -9.20 24.27 10.28
N LYS A 194 -8.01 23.75 10.61
CA LYS A 194 -7.01 24.44 11.43
C LYS A 194 -5.88 25.05 10.60
N LEU A 195 -5.75 24.69 9.33
CA LEU A 195 -4.73 25.23 8.44
C LEU A 195 -5.13 26.63 7.96
N TYR A 196 -4.26 27.60 8.19
CA TYR A 196 -4.48 28.98 7.76
C TYR A 196 -4.20 29.16 6.28
N SER A 197 -3.02 28.75 5.80
CA SER A 197 -2.66 28.79 4.39
C SER A 197 -1.76 27.60 4.00
N THR A 198 -1.60 27.40 2.71
CA THR A 198 -0.60 26.51 2.14
C THR A 198 0.79 27.14 2.19
N TRP A 199 1.85 26.34 1.95
CA TRP A 199 3.23 26.80 1.98
C TRP A 199 3.55 27.92 0.97
N ASP A 200 2.76 28.06 -0.10
CA ASP A 200 2.85 29.15 -1.10
C ASP A 200 1.93 30.31 -0.79
N GLY A 201 1.32 30.32 0.41
CA GLY A 201 0.53 31.44 0.93
C GLY A 201 -0.94 31.47 0.51
N GLN A 202 -1.44 30.42 -0.17
CA GLN A 202 -2.88 30.36 -0.53
C GLN A 202 -3.72 30.06 0.72
N PRO A 203 -4.82 30.80 0.94
CA PRO A 203 -5.70 30.55 2.08
C PRO A 203 -6.41 29.19 1.95
N VAL A 204 -6.39 28.40 3.03
CA VAL A 204 -6.99 27.05 3.02
C VAL A 204 -8.51 27.10 3.21
N ALA A 205 -9.05 28.01 4.01
CA ALA A 205 -10.46 28.05 4.34
C ALA A 205 -11.38 28.17 3.10
N PRO A 206 -11.17 29.06 2.13
CA PRO A 206 -12.01 29.15 0.94
C PRO A 206 -11.98 27.86 0.09
N PHE A 207 -10.82 27.24 -0.04
CA PHE A 207 -10.67 25.95 -0.73
C PHE A 207 -11.45 24.85 0.00
N LEU A 208 -11.33 24.80 1.32
CA LEU A 208 -12.00 23.78 2.14
C LEU A 208 -13.53 23.93 2.10
N ASP A 209 -14.02 25.17 2.21
CA ASP A 209 -15.46 25.46 2.16
C ASP A 209 -16.06 25.05 0.80
N GLU A 210 -15.36 25.35 -0.30
CA GLU A 210 -15.79 24.93 -1.63
C GLU A 210 -15.75 23.40 -1.78
N LEU A 211 -14.72 22.75 -1.24
CA LEU A 211 -14.59 21.29 -1.27
C LEU A 211 -15.74 20.62 -0.49
N ILE A 212 -16.05 21.09 0.70
CA ILE A 212 -17.16 20.61 1.53
C ILE A 212 -18.49 20.81 0.81
N LYS A 213 -18.74 22.02 0.31
CA LYS A 213 -19.97 22.35 -0.43
C LYS A 213 -20.17 21.42 -1.64
N ARG A 214 -19.12 21.15 -2.40
CA ARG A 214 -19.19 20.23 -3.53
C ARG A 214 -19.52 18.81 -3.10
N VAL A 215 -18.90 18.32 -2.01
CA VAL A 215 -19.18 16.98 -1.46
C VAL A 215 -20.63 16.85 -0.99
N GLU A 216 -21.12 17.83 -0.23
CA GLU A 216 -22.48 17.82 0.34
C GLU A 216 -23.56 18.01 -0.74
N ALA A 217 -23.26 18.69 -1.83
CA ALA A 217 -24.21 18.92 -2.92
C ALA A 217 -24.15 17.83 -4.01
N HIS A 218 -23.18 16.91 -3.99
CA HIS A 218 -23.01 15.94 -5.05
C HIS A 218 -24.06 14.81 -4.95
N PRO A 219 -24.88 14.53 -6.00
CA PRO A 219 -25.96 13.56 -5.96
C PRO A 219 -25.51 12.12 -5.69
N GLU A 220 -24.27 11.78 -6.10
CA GLU A 220 -23.72 10.43 -5.92
C GLU A 220 -22.95 10.28 -4.57
N ILE A 221 -22.92 11.29 -3.69
CA ILE A 221 -22.23 11.21 -2.41
C ILE A 221 -23.23 11.21 -1.25
N THR A 222 -23.21 10.14 -0.46
CA THR A 222 -23.90 10.09 0.82
C THR A 222 -22.91 10.34 1.95
N VAL A 223 -23.06 11.43 2.69
CA VAL A 223 -22.22 11.78 3.83
C VAL A 223 -22.83 11.25 5.12
N LEU A 224 -22.08 10.46 5.87
CA LEU A 224 -22.43 9.98 7.21
C LEU A 224 -21.46 10.61 8.22
N THR A 225 -21.94 11.58 8.99
CA THR A 225 -21.19 12.19 10.10
C THR A 225 -21.54 11.54 11.43
N ARG A 226 -20.71 11.73 12.47
CA ARG A 226 -20.82 11.00 13.76
C ARG A 226 -20.94 9.49 13.55
N ALA A 227 -20.15 8.98 12.60
CA ALA A 227 -20.26 7.64 12.08
C ALA A 227 -18.94 6.88 12.23
N GLN A 228 -19.00 5.63 12.66
CA GLN A 228 -17.85 4.74 12.85
C GLN A 228 -18.08 3.39 12.21
N ILE A 229 -17.03 2.82 11.62
CA ILE A 229 -17.05 1.45 11.11
C ILE A 229 -17.02 0.49 12.30
N THR A 230 -17.92 -0.49 12.33
CA THR A 230 -18.01 -1.50 13.40
C THR A 230 -17.78 -2.92 12.91
N ASP A 231 -18.00 -3.21 11.63
CA ASP A 231 -17.74 -4.51 11.01
C ASP A 231 -17.52 -4.38 9.51
N VAL A 232 -16.67 -5.23 8.93
CA VAL A 232 -16.43 -5.32 7.49
C VAL A 232 -16.34 -6.79 7.09
N GLN A 233 -17.21 -7.19 6.19
CA GLN A 233 -17.27 -8.54 5.62
C GLN A 233 -17.17 -8.50 4.10
N GLY A 234 -16.99 -9.66 3.48
CA GLY A 234 -16.95 -9.78 2.03
C GLY A 234 -15.52 -9.66 1.47
N PHE A 235 -15.43 -9.31 0.20
CA PHE A 235 -14.20 -9.32 -0.61
C PHE A 235 -14.28 -8.26 -1.70
N VAL A 236 -13.19 -8.08 -2.44
CA VAL A 236 -13.11 -7.12 -3.55
C VAL A 236 -14.32 -7.25 -4.49
N GLY A 237 -14.94 -6.12 -4.78
CA GLY A 237 -16.16 -6.05 -5.56
C GLY A 237 -17.46 -6.28 -4.76
N ASN A 238 -17.40 -6.86 -3.56
CA ASN A 238 -18.57 -7.25 -2.77
C ASN A 238 -18.29 -7.17 -1.26
N PHE A 239 -18.03 -5.98 -0.78
CA PHE A 239 -17.90 -5.70 0.65
C PHE A 239 -19.24 -5.31 1.27
N HIS A 240 -19.44 -5.73 2.52
CA HIS A 240 -20.57 -5.37 3.39
C HIS A 240 -20.02 -4.75 4.66
N THR A 241 -20.21 -3.46 4.82
CA THR A 241 -19.68 -2.72 5.97
C THR A 241 -20.82 -2.25 6.87
N VAL A 242 -20.71 -2.51 8.16
CA VAL A 242 -21.64 -1.96 9.16
C VAL A 242 -21.07 -0.68 9.72
N VAL A 243 -21.84 0.38 9.62
CA VAL A 243 -21.52 1.73 10.11
C VAL A 243 -22.48 2.07 11.24
N ASP A 244 -21.96 2.40 12.41
CA ASP A 244 -22.74 3.00 13.49
C ASP A 244 -22.80 4.51 13.27
N VAL A 245 -24.00 5.04 13.06
CA VAL A 245 -24.26 6.47 12.85
C VAL A 245 -25.03 7.00 14.05
N ALA A 246 -24.32 7.59 15.00
CA ALA A 246 -24.88 8.16 16.23
C ALA A 246 -25.74 7.13 17.02
N GLY A 247 -25.34 5.85 17.05
CA GLY A 247 -26.03 4.77 17.74
C GLY A 247 -26.99 3.96 16.87
N GLU A 248 -27.18 4.32 15.60
CA GLU A 248 -27.98 3.57 14.62
C GLU A 248 -27.05 2.80 13.68
N ARG A 249 -27.21 1.47 13.62
CA ARG A 249 -26.42 0.62 12.71
C ARG A 249 -27.00 0.65 11.30
N ARG A 250 -26.16 0.91 10.32
CA ARG A 250 -26.48 0.90 8.89
C ARG A 250 -25.52 0.00 8.14
N GLN A 251 -26.05 -0.82 7.25
CA GLN A 251 -25.23 -1.60 6.32
C GLN A 251 -24.97 -0.78 5.06
N VAL A 252 -23.74 -0.80 4.60
CA VAL A 252 -23.27 -0.17 3.36
C VAL A 252 -22.63 -1.25 2.50
N ASP A 253 -23.22 -1.53 1.35
CA ASP A 253 -22.67 -2.47 0.37
C ASP A 253 -21.84 -1.69 -0.65
N HIS A 254 -20.61 -2.16 -0.90
CA HIS A 254 -19.68 -1.45 -1.79
C HIS A 254 -18.66 -2.40 -2.44
N GLY A 255 -18.17 -2.02 -3.62
CA GLY A 255 -17.16 -2.81 -4.34
C GLY A 255 -15.73 -2.50 -3.91
N VAL A 256 -15.47 -1.31 -3.41
CA VAL A 256 -14.14 -0.83 -3.01
C VAL A 256 -14.21 0.05 -1.76
N ALA A 257 -13.09 0.13 -1.03
CA ALA A 257 -12.95 1.04 0.10
C ALA A 257 -11.67 1.90 -0.02
N VAL A 258 -11.75 3.18 0.41
CA VAL A 258 -10.60 4.08 0.52
C VAL A 258 -10.44 4.51 1.97
N ILE A 259 -9.33 4.16 2.60
CA ILE A 259 -9.00 4.52 3.98
C ILE A 259 -8.25 5.86 3.96
N ALA A 260 -8.88 6.91 4.51
CA ALA A 260 -8.38 8.28 4.54
C ALA A 260 -8.57 8.94 5.91
N VAL A 261 -8.47 8.16 7.00
CA VAL A 261 -8.76 8.56 8.39
C VAL A 261 -7.82 9.63 8.96
N GLY A 262 -6.74 9.94 8.23
CA GLY A 262 -5.79 10.95 8.67
C GLY A 262 -4.83 10.48 9.75
N ALA A 263 -4.24 11.42 10.48
CA ALA A 263 -3.35 11.22 11.62
C ALA A 263 -3.43 12.44 12.53
N HIS A 264 -2.71 12.44 13.66
CA HIS A 264 -2.84 13.51 14.68
C HIS A 264 -1.49 14.11 15.05
N SER A 265 -1.48 15.37 15.50
CA SER A 265 -0.32 15.95 16.16
C SER A 265 -0.13 15.30 17.52
N LEU A 266 1.08 14.81 17.79
CA LEU A 266 1.46 14.29 19.11
C LEU A 266 1.31 15.40 20.16
N LYS A 267 0.64 15.11 21.26
CA LYS A 267 0.66 15.94 22.46
C LYS A 267 1.87 15.53 23.30
N PRO A 268 2.96 16.30 23.30
CA PRO A 268 4.19 15.89 23.95
C PRO A 268 4.09 16.02 25.47
N ALA A 269 4.80 15.15 26.19
CA ALA A 269 4.98 15.26 27.64
C ALA A 269 6.18 16.15 28.03
N GLU A 270 6.93 16.65 27.05
CA GLU A 270 8.13 17.47 27.21
C GLU A 270 7.86 18.97 26.93
N TYR A 271 8.81 19.82 27.27
CA TYR A 271 8.80 21.26 27.02
C TYR A 271 7.63 22.02 27.65
N GLY A 272 7.07 21.53 28.76
CA GLY A 272 6.00 22.21 29.51
C GLY A 272 4.66 22.29 28.78
N TYR A 273 4.41 21.48 27.74
CA TYR A 273 3.15 21.46 27.02
C TYR A 273 1.96 21.24 27.98
N GLY A 274 0.96 22.10 27.90
CA GLY A 274 -0.22 22.07 28.78
C GLY A 274 -0.02 22.78 30.13
N GLN A 275 1.19 23.28 30.45
CA GLN A 275 1.46 24.05 31.69
C GLN A 275 1.32 25.57 31.52
N SER A 276 1.35 26.04 30.28
CA SER A 276 1.12 27.47 29.94
C SER A 276 0.29 27.55 28.65
N ASP A 277 -0.60 28.49 28.59
CA ASP A 277 -1.40 28.83 27.42
C ASP A 277 -0.61 29.54 26.30
N ARG A 278 0.67 29.88 26.59
CA ARG A 278 1.64 30.42 25.63
C ARG A 278 2.36 29.34 24.83
N ILE A 279 2.11 28.04 25.12
CA ILE A 279 2.75 26.89 24.43
C ILE A 279 1.76 26.27 23.45
N PHE A 280 2.07 26.38 22.17
CA PHE A 280 1.25 25.92 21.05
C PHE A 280 1.87 24.71 20.34
N LEU A 281 1.05 23.89 19.70
CA LEU A 281 1.48 23.06 18.58
C LEU A 281 1.37 23.89 17.27
N ASN A 282 2.07 23.47 16.20
CA ASN A 282 2.05 24.21 14.93
C ASN A 282 0.64 24.49 14.40
N LEU A 283 -0.26 23.48 14.44
CA LEU A 283 -1.65 23.65 13.99
C LEU A 283 -2.48 24.56 14.89
N ASP A 284 -2.17 24.57 16.20
CA ASP A 284 -2.90 25.43 17.14
C ASP A 284 -2.44 26.89 17.00
N LEU A 285 -1.14 27.11 16.71
CA LEU A 285 -0.64 28.43 16.37
C LEU A 285 -1.23 28.94 15.04
N ASP A 286 -1.34 28.07 14.03
CA ASP A 286 -1.97 28.39 12.75
C ASP A 286 -3.42 28.89 12.93
N GLN A 287 -4.19 28.16 13.74
CA GLN A 287 -5.54 28.54 14.11
C GLN A 287 -5.57 29.87 14.86
N ALA A 288 -4.70 30.05 15.87
CA ALA A 288 -4.61 31.27 16.65
C ALA A 288 -4.27 32.52 15.81
N ILE A 289 -3.38 32.33 14.80
CA ILE A 289 -3.09 33.41 13.82
C ILE A 289 -4.33 33.75 13.00
N GLY A 290 -5.06 32.73 12.53
CA GLY A 290 -6.30 32.92 11.75
C GLY A 290 -7.41 33.60 12.53
N GLU A 291 -7.57 33.26 13.80
CA GLU A 291 -8.57 33.81 14.72
C GLU A 291 -8.15 35.17 15.30
N ARG A 292 -6.95 35.65 15.01
CA ARG A 292 -6.36 36.90 15.56
C ARG A 292 -6.30 36.90 17.09
N ASP A 293 -5.87 35.77 17.66
CA ASP A 293 -5.71 35.59 19.10
C ASP A 293 -4.85 36.72 19.72
N GLU A 294 -5.31 37.30 20.81
CA GLU A 294 -4.64 38.42 21.48
C GLU A 294 -3.21 38.08 21.92
N ARG A 295 -2.96 36.83 22.36
CA ARG A 295 -1.62 36.34 22.74
C ARG A 295 -0.65 36.44 21.57
N VAL A 296 -1.10 36.13 20.35
CA VAL A 296 -0.30 36.22 19.13
C VAL A 296 -0.14 37.67 18.68
N ALA A 297 -1.20 38.47 18.76
CA ALA A 297 -1.19 39.87 18.33
C ALA A 297 -0.29 40.75 19.18
N THR A 298 -0.15 40.44 20.48
CA THR A 298 0.64 41.24 21.45
C THR A 298 2.07 40.71 21.63
N ALA A 299 2.40 39.56 21.11
CA ALA A 299 3.70 38.94 21.28
C ALA A 299 4.83 39.74 20.64
N ARG A 300 5.98 39.78 21.31
CA ARG A 300 7.22 40.45 20.85
C ARG A 300 8.31 39.43 20.57
N SER A 301 8.16 38.20 21.05
CA SER A 301 9.15 37.14 20.88
C SER A 301 8.49 35.77 20.74
N ALA A 302 9.01 34.93 19.84
CA ALA A 302 8.52 33.58 19.60
C ALA A 302 9.69 32.61 19.42
N VAL A 303 9.55 31.41 19.99
CA VAL A 303 10.50 30.30 19.82
C VAL A 303 9.77 29.10 19.24
N PHE A 304 10.36 28.47 18.24
CA PHE A 304 9.92 27.20 17.66
C PHE A 304 10.94 26.10 18.00
N ILE A 305 10.47 24.96 18.57
CA ILE A 305 11.31 23.79 18.78
C ILE A 305 10.89 22.71 17.77
N GLN A 306 11.85 22.30 16.92
CA GLN A 306 11.62 21.32 15.87
C GLN A 306 11.80 19.87 16.36
N CYS A 307 11.16 18.93 15.65
CA CYS A 307 11.29 17.49 15.87
C CYS A 307 10.87 16.98 17.25
N VAL A 308 9.88 17.62 17.88
CA VAL A 308 9.38 17.22 19.20
C VAL A 308 8.69 15.86 19.09
N GLY A 309 9.25 14.82 19.74
CA GLY A 309 8.78 13.44 19.66
C GLY A 309 8.88 12.79 18.29
N SER A 310 9.75 13.30 17.40
CA SER A 310 9.98 12.77 16.05
C SER A 310 11.49 12.67 15.80
N ARG A 311 11.94 11.66 15.01
CA ARG A 311 13.36 11.36 14.78
C ARG A 311 14.11 11.05 16.10
N GLU A 312 13.46 10.32 16.97
CA GLU A 312 13.95 9.83 18.26
C GLU A 312 13.93 8.30 18.26
N PRO A 313 14.62 7.63 19.19
CA PRO A 313 14.69 6.17 19.20
C PRO A 313 13.31 5.48 19.15
N ASP A 314 12.33 6.01 19.91
CA ASP A 314 10.96 5.46 19.96
C ASP A 314 10.15 5.81 18.71
N ARG A 315 10.55 6.81 17.96
CA ARG A 315 9.85 7.31 16.76
C ARG A 315 10.85 7.83 15.74
N PRO A 316 11.53 6.91 15.01
CA PRO A 316 12.69 7.27 14.17
C PRO A 316 12.33 8.05 12.90
N TYR A 317 11.07 8.07 12.50
CA TYR A 317 10.64 8.75 11.28
C TYR A 317 10.56 10.28 11.44
N CYS A 318 10.59 10.96 10.30
CA CYS A 318 10.36 12.40 10.17
C CYS A 318 8.91 12.67 9.77
N SER A 319 8.24 13.60 10.45
CA SER A 319 6.87 14.01 10.09
C SER A 319 6.78 14.89 8.82
N ARG A 320 7.89 15.17 8.15
CA ARG A 320 8.04 15.80 6.82
C ARG A 320 7.51 17.23 6.68
N VAL A 321 6.43 17.59 7.35
CA VAL A 321 5.76 18.89 7.18
C VAL A 321 6.22 19.97 8.16
N CYS A 322 6.74 19.56 9.32
CA CYS A 322 6.97 20.48 10.46
C CYS A 322 7.93 21.63 10.13
N CYS A 323 9.04 21.38 9.42
CA CYS A 323 10.00 22.44 9.10
C CYS A 323 9.37 23.53 8.22
N SER A 324 8.66 23.15 7.16
CA SER A 324 7.96 24.12 6.30
C SER A 324 6.87 24.87 7.08
N HIS A 325 6.07 24.14 7.87
CA HIS A 325 4.98 24.73 8.65
C HIS A 325 5.47 25.70 9.71
N SER A 326 6.52 25.34 10.47
CA SER A 326 7.10 26.25 11.46
C SER A 326 7.71 27.51 10.84
N ILE A 327 8.41 27.37 9.70
CA ILE A 327 9.01 28.50 9.00
C ILE A 327 7.93 29.40 8.43
N GLU A 328 6.87 28.83 7.90
CA GLU A 328 5.71 29.58 7.41
C GLU A 328 5.03 30.37 8.55
N ASN A 329 4.80 29.73 9.70
CA ASN A 329 4.28 30.41 10.88
C ASN A 329 5.23 31.52 11.38
N ALA A 330 6.54 31.28 11.38
CA ALA A 330 7.54 32.29 11.71
C ALA A 330 7.47 33.50 10.76
N LEU A 331 7.31 33.27 9.47
CA LEU A 331 7.14 34.33 8.46
C LEU A 331 5.83 35.10 8.66
N ARG A 332 4.75 34.42 9.03
CA ARG A 332 3.47 35.09 9.37
C ARG A 332 3.58 35.96 10.60
N LEU A 333 4.24 35.49 11.66
CA LEU A 333 4.52 36.29 12.85
C LEU A 333 5.35 37.51 12.49
N LYS A 334 6.39 37.39 11.67
CA LYS A 334 7.19 38.53 11.16
C LYS A 334 6.39 39.48 10.27
N LYS A 335 5.33 38.99 9.59
CA LYS A 335 4.41 39.84 8.82
C LYS A 335 3.45 40.60 9.72
N LEU A 336 3.00 40.02 10.84
CA LEU A 336 2.16 40.66 11.83
C LEU A 336 2.94 41.73 12.63
N ASN A 337 4.16 41.38 13.02
CA ASN A 337 5.06 42.28 13.74
C ASN A 337 6.48 42.12 13.19
N PRO A 338 6.96 43.03 12.30
CA PRO A 338 8.31 42.97 11.74
C PRO A 338 9.43 43.03 12.78
N ASP A 339 9.18 43.64 13.93
CA ASP A 339 10.16 43.79 15.01
C ASP A 339 10.18 42.60 15.99
N MET A 340 9.28 41.64 15.82
CA MET A 340 9.22 40.44 16.67
C MET A 340 10.53 39.62 16.56
N ASP A 341 11.11 39.24 17.70
CA ASP A 341 12.22 38.31 17.77
C ASP A 341 11.70 36.88 17.57
N VAL A 342 12.12 36.22 16.48
CA VAL A 342 11.68 34.85 16.15
C VAL A 342 12.87 33.92 16.05
N TYR A 343 12.85 32.83 16.82
CA TYR A 343 13.89 31.83 16.87
C TYR A 343 13.34 30.45 16.46
N VAL A 344 14.11 29.71 15.66
CA VAL A 344 13.82 28.32 15.28
C VAL A 344 14.95 27.43 15.79
N LEU A 345 14.65 26.63 16.81
CA LEU A 345 15.58 25.64 17.35
C LEU A 345 15.42 24.32 16.58
N TYR A 346 16.48 23.84 15.93
CA TYR A 346 16.38 22.76 14.96
C TYR A 346 17.56 21.77 15.03
N ARG A 347 17.31 20.52 14.59
CA ARG A 347 18.36 19.52 14.33
C ARG A 347 18.81 19.56 12.86
N ASP A 348 17.85 19.52 11.92
CA ASP A 348 17.99 19.75 10.49
C ASP A 348 16.81 20.53 9.97
N ILE A 349 17.00 21.41 9.00
CA ILE A 349 15.92 22.04 8.24
C ILE A 349 15.68 21.24 6.96
N ARG A 350 14.45 20.73 6.84
CA ARG A 350 14.01 19.86 5.72
C ARG A 350 12.92 20.54 4.91
N THR A 351 13.24 21.67 4.32
CA THR A 351 12.39 22.41 3.37
C THR A 351 12.77 22.05 1.94
N PHE A 352 12.46 20.82 1.53
CA PHE A 352 12.88 20.29 0.24
C PHE A 352 12.25 21.02 -0.96
N GLY A 353 12.99 21.08 -2.07
CA GLY A 353 12.55 21.64 -3.33
C GLY A 353 12.25 23.14 -3.22
N LEU A 354 11.16 23.59 -3.81
CA LEU A 354 10.78 25.02 -3.84
C LEU A 354 10.51 25.60 -2.44
N ARG A 355 10.22 24.77 -1.44
CA ARG A 355 10.02 25.23 -0.05
C ARG A 355 11.30 25.74 0.60
N GLU A 356 12.48 25.48 0.02
CA GLU A 356 13.72 26.11 0.48
C GLU A 356 13.68 27.63 0.38
N ASN A 357 12.85 28.19 -0.50
CA ASN A 357 12.65 29.63 -0.59
C ASN A 357 12.05 30.22 0.69
N LEU A 358 11.17 29.47 1.40
CA LEU A 358 10.66 29.89 2.71
C LEU A 358 11.79 30.05 3.73
N TYR A 359 12.73 29.10 3.76
CA TYR A 359 13.87 29.17 4.66
C TYR A 359 14.78 30.37 4.35
N LYS A 360 15.05 30.63 3.07
CA LYS A 360 15.81 31.81 2.62
C LYS A 360 15.12 33.10 3.01
N GLU A 361 13.81 33.20 2.78
CA GLU A 361 12.99 34.37 3.13
C GLU A 361 12.97 34.60 4.64
N ALA A 362 12.77 33.54 5.45
CA ALA A 362 12.75 33.66 6.90
C ALA A 362 14.07 34.24 7.44
N ARG A 363 15.20 33.77 6.92
CA ARG A 363 16.53 34.34 7.27
C ARG A 363 16.67 35.80 6.84
N ALA A 364 16.22 36.13 5.64
CA ALA A 364 16.28 37.50 5.14
C ALA A 364 15.39 38.48 5.98
N ARG A 365 14.31 37.95 6.58
CA ARG A 365 13.43 38.72 7.49
C ARG A 365 13.90 38.69 8.95
N GLY A 366 15.08 38.17 9.25
CA GLY A 366 15.67 38.19 10.59
C GLY A 366 15.17 37.08 11.52
N VAL A 367 14.61 35.97 11.00
CA VAL A 367 14.39 34.78 11.81
C VAL A 367 15.72 34.11 12.11
N LEU A 368 15.98 33.85 13.39
CA LEU A 368 17.23 33.27 13.87
C LEU A 368 17.10 31.75 14.00
N PHE A 369 18.07 31.02 13.46
CA PHE A 369 18.10 29.56 13.46
C PHE A 369 19.25 29.06 14.35
N ILE A 370 18.92 28.37 15.45
CA ILE A 370 19.87 27.81 16.40
C ILE A 370 19.82 26.29 16.32
N ARG A 371 20.94 25.66 15.95
CA ARG A 371 21.04 24.21 15.85
C ARG A 371 21.29 23.58 17.22
N PHE A 372 20.65 22.44 17.49
CA PHE A 372 20.89 21.59 18.66
C PHE A 372 21.01 20.12 18.25
N ASP A 373 21.57 19.30 19.16
CA ASP A 373 21.67 17.85 19.01
C ASP A 373 20.66 17.13 19.88
N LEU A 374 20.44 15.85 19.59
CA LEU A 374 19.52 15.01 20.38
C LEU A 374 20.00 14.83 21.83
N GLU A 375 21.34 14.77 22.03
CA GLU A 375 21.97 14.65 23.35
C GLU A 375 21.88 15.93 24.18
N ASN A 376 21.71 17.08 23.52
CA ASN A 376 21.64 18.42 24.15
C ASN A 376 20.35 19.13 23.71
N LYS A 377 19.21 18.51 24.01
CA LYS A 377 17.89 19.09 23.73
C LYS A 377 17.73 20.46 24.44
N PRO A 378 16.96 21.41 23.88
CA PRO A 378 16.56 22.61 24.61
C PRO A 378 15.86 22.26 25.92
N VAL A 379 16.06 23.09 26.95
CA VAL A 379 15.38 22.97 28.23
C VAL A 379 14.35 24.10 28.32
N VAL A 380 13.10 23.78 28.68
CA VAL A 380 12.01 24.74 28.87
C VAL A 380 11.58 24.72 30.32
N GLU A 381 11.57 25.90 30.94
CA GLU A 381 11.06 26.14 32.27
C GLU A 381 9.82 27.05 32.19
N VAL A 382 8.77 26.67 32.90
CA VAL A 382 7.52 27.40 32.99
C VAL A 382 7.41 27.95 34.43
N ALA A 383 7.42 29.25 34.59
CA ALA A 383 7.28 29.88 35.89
C ALA A 383 5.81 29.85 36.35
N SER A 384 5.59 30.15 37.64
CA SER A 384 4.24 30.16 38.25
C SER A 384 3.28 31.19 37.66
N ASP A 385 3.82 32.23 37.03
CA ASP A 385 3.04 33.27 36.30
C ASP A 385 2.81 32.91 34.81
N GLY A 386 3.22 31.70 34.40
CA GLY A 386 3.12 31.20 33.01
C GLY A 386 4.20 31.73 32.07
N SER A 387 5.15 32.55 32.55
CA SER A 387 6.28 33.01 31.74
C SER A 387 7.23 31.86 31.39
N LEU A 388 7.88 31.96 30.23
CA LEU A 388 8.67 30.90 29.65
C LEU A 388 10.15 31.27 29.63
N THR A 389 11.00 30.28 29.95
CA THR A 389 12.45 30.38 29.75
C THR A 389 12.89 29.17 28.93
N VAL A 390 13.57 29.40 27.80
CA VAL A 390 14.10 28.37 26.93
C VAL A 390 15.62 28.48 26.86
N THR A 391 16.31 27.45 27.31
CA THR A 391 17.78 27.39 27.26
C THR A 391 18.22 26.39 26.20
N VAL A 392 19.06 26.82 25.26
CA VAL A 392 19.65 25.97 24.22
C VAL A 392 21.15 26.19 24.11
N LYS A 393 21.92 25.13 23.92
CA LYS A 393 23.36 25.24 23.64
C LYS A 393 23.55 25.59 22.17
N ASP A 394 24.10 26.77 21.90
CA ASP A 394 24.44 27.19 20.54
C ASP A 394 25.75 26.52 20.09
N HIS A 395 25.72 25.83 18.95
CA HIS A 395 26.87 25.10 18.40
C HIS A 395 27.99 26.00 17.87
N VAL A 396 27.66 27.21 17.45
CA VAL A 396 28.62 28.20 16.95
C VAL A 396 29.30 28.91 18.11
N LEU A 397 28.48 29.37 19.07
CA LEU A 397 28.99 30.10 20.24
C LEU A 397 29.58 29.19 21.33
N GLN A 398 29.30 27.87 21.25
CA GLN A 398 29.69 26.84 22.26
C GLN A 398 29.27 27.17 23.69
N ARG A 399 28.19 27.92 23.85
CA ARG A 399 27.65 28.35 25.13
C ARG A 399 26.12 28.29 25.15
N PRO A 400 25.49 28.21 26.33
CA PRO A 400 24.06 28.30 26.44
C PRO A 400 23.56 29.70 26.03
N VAL A 401 22.47 29.71 25.29
CA VAL A 401 21.65 30.89 24.96
C VAL A 401 20.34 30.75 25.73
N VAL A 402 19.97 31.77 26.50
CA VAL A 402 18.72 31.82 27.28
C VAL A 402 17.76 32.78 26.59
N LEU A 403 16.61 32.24 26.19
CA LEU A 403 15.52 32.98 25.53
C LEU A 403 14.33 33.08 26.49
N LYS A 404 13.62 34.20 26.48
CA LYS A 404 12.39 34.40 27.24
C LYS A 404 11.23 34.75 26.27
N PRO A 405 10.67 33.77 25.59
CA PRO A 405 9.67 34.01 24.57
C PRO A 405 8.29 34.30 25.19
N ASP A 406 7.50 35.14 24.50
CA ASP A 406 6.08 35.30 24.76
C ASP A 406 5.29 34.09 24.23
N LEU A 407 5.76 33.49 23.13
CA LEU A 407 5.15 32.29 22.49
C LEU A 407 6.18 31.21 22.31
N LEU A 408 5.81 29.98 22.65
CA LEU A 408 6.58 28.77 22.35
C LEU A 408 5.75 27.85 21.46
N THR A 409 6.32 27.43 20.32
CA THR A 409 5.66 26.52 19.40
C THR A 409 6.44 25.21 19.28
N LEU A 410 5.76 24.13 19.53
CA LEU A 410 6.31 22.78 19.46
C LEU A 410 5.93 22.13 18.12
N ALA A 411 6.91 21.92 17.27
CA ALA A 411 6.75 21.18 16.00
C ALA A 411 6.71 19.68 16.28
N SER A 412 5.58 19.22 16.83
CA SER A 412 5.40 17.86 17.30
C SER A 412 5.26 16.85 16.16
N ALA A 413 5.54 15.59 16.46
CA ALA A 413 5.35 14.47 15.54
C ALA A 413 3.91 14.36 15.08
N ILE A 414 3.71 13.86 13.86
CA ILE A 414 2.41 13.38 13.38
C ILE A 414 2.37 11.89 13.67
N VAL A 415 1.34 11.43 14.38
CA VAL A 415 1.17 10.06 14.84
C VAL A 415 -0.20 9.52 14.50
N MET A 416 -0.31 8.21 14.31
CA MET A 416 -1.58 7.51 14.26
C MET A 416 -2.13 7.32 15.67
N ARG A 417 -3.44 7.18 15.80
CA ARG A 417 -4.06 6.61 17.01
C ARG A 417 -4.03 5.10 16.84
N GLU A 418 -3.12 4.44 17.54
CA GLU A 418 -2.87 3.01 17.41
C GLU A 418 -4.15 2.18 17.52
N SER A 419 -5.01 2.42 18.52
CA SER A 419 -6.26 1.68 18.69
C SER A 419 -7.21 1.79 17.49
N GLU A 420 -7.39 3.00 16.93
CA GLU A 420 -8.29 3.23 15.79
C GLU A 420 -7.72 2.62 14.49
N ALA A 421 -6.41 2.74 14.28
CA ALA A 421 -5.75 2.16 13.12
C ALA A 421 -5.78 0.63 13.16
N ASP A 422 -5.49 0.03 14.31
CA ASP A 422 -5.48 -1.42 14.51
C ASP A 422 -6.87 -2.04 14.33
N GLU A 423 -7.93 -1.39 14.82
CA GLU A 423 -9.30 -1.86 14.66
C GLU A 423 -9.71 -1.86 13.18
N LEU A 424 -9.50 -0.74 12.47
CA LEU A 424 -9.76 -0.64 11.04
C LEU A 424 -8.89 -1.61 10.24
N ALA A 425 -7.61 -1.75 10.59
CA ALA A 425 -6.69 -2.67 9.93
C ALA A 425 -7.17 -4.13 10.03
N LYS A 426 -7.65 -4.54 11.20
CA LYS A 426 -8.23 -5.87 11.41
C LYS A 426 -9.52 -6.06 10.61
N MET A 427 -10.43 -5.09 10.63
CA MET A 427 -11.71 -5.18 9.91
C MET A 427 -11.51 -5.25 8.39
N PHE A 428 -10.67 -4.40 7.82
CA PHE A 428 -10.36 -4.40 6.38
C PHE A 428 -9.27 -5.40 5.98
N LYS A 429 -8.66 -6.11 6.95
CA LYS A 429 -7.56 -7.08 6.73
C LYS A 429 -6.39 -6.47 5.98
N VAL A 430 -5.99 -5.28 6.39
CA VAL A 430 -4.88 -4.50 5.80
C VAL A 430 -3.75 -4.30 6.81
N PRO A 431 -2.48 -4.25 6.38
CA PRO A 431 -1.35 -4.08 7.27
C PRO A 431 -1.16 -2.63 7.73
N VAL A 432 -0.55 -2.49 8.90
CA VAL A 432 0.06 -1.26 9.39
C VAL A 432 1.57 -1.48 9.56
N ASN A 433 2.35 -0.41 9.46
CA ASN A 433 3.80 -0.46 9.69
C ASN A 433 4.12 -0.36 11.19
N ALA A 434 5.41 -0.43 11.53
CA ALA A 434 5.88 -0.35 12.93
C ALA A 434 5.54 0.99 13.61
N GLU A 435 5.28 2.03 12.86
CA GLU A 435 4.89 3.35 13.34
C GLU A 435 3.36 3.55 13.43
N GLY A 436 2.58 2.52 13.12
CA GLY A 436 1.12 2.51 13.18
C GLY A 436 0.42 3.12 11.96
N PHE A 437 1.14 3.52 10.91
CA PHE A 437 0.54 3.98 9.65
C PHE A 437 0.14 2.81 8.76
N PHE A 438 -0.92 2.99 7.99
CA PHE A 438 -1.34 1.99 7.02
C PHE A 438 -0.27 1.78 5.94
N LEU A 439 0.06 0.50 5.68
CA LEU A 439 1.15 0.13 4.78
C LEU A 439 0.60 -0.32 3.42
N GLU A 440 1.07 0.32 2.36
CA GLU A 440 0.75 -0.04 0.99
C GLU A 440 1.35 -1.39 0.57
N ALA A 441 0.79 -2.01 -0.47
CA ALA A 441 1.27 -3.29 -0.99
C ALA A 441 2.71 -3.21 -1.53
N HIS A 442 3.09 -2.09 -2.13
CA HIS A 442 4.45 -1.85 -2.62
C HIS A 442 4.67 -0.37 -2.93
N ALA A 443 5.63 0.27 -2.29
CA ALA A 443 5.90 1.71 -2.39
C ALA A 443 6.09 2.24 -3.83
N LYS A 444 6.59 1.42 -4.74
CA LYS A 444 6.91 1.79 -6.12
C LYS A 444 5.86 1.33 -7.14
N LEU A 445 5.37 0.09 -7.00
CA LEU A 445 4.53 -0.56 -8.01
C LEU A 445 3.04 -0.48 -7.68
N ARG A 446 2.68 -0.40 -6.39
CA ARG A 446 1.30 -0.31 -5.90
C ARG A 446 1.22 0.66 -4.71
N PRO A 447 1.48 1.96 -4.93
CA PRO A 447 1.73 2.94 -3.85
C PRO A 447 0.47 3.40 -3.09
N VAL A 448 -0.71 3.05 -3.55
CA VAL A 448 -2.00 3.40 -2.93
C VAL A 448 -2.90 2.18 -2.70
N ASP A 449 -2.52 1.03 -3.23
CA ASP A 449 -3.23 -0.24 -3.05
C ASP A 449 -2.74 -0.93 -1.77
N PHE A 450 -3.62 -1.60 -1.06
CA PHE A 450 -3.20 -2.59 -0.09
C PHE A 450 -2.92 -3.96 -0.76
N ALA A 451 -2.32 -4.87 0.00
CA ALA A 451 -2.20 -6.27 -0.41
C ALA A 451 -3.60 -6.93 -0.52
N THR A 452 -4.53 -6.49 0.30
CA THR A 452 -5.96 -6.84 0.21
C THR A 452 -6.57 -6.08 -0.96
N ASP A 453 -7.04 -6.80 -1.96
CA ASP A 453 -7.63 -6.20 -3.16
C ASP A 453 -8.92 -5.44 -2.85
N GLY A 454 -9.14 -4.34 -3.57
CA GLY A 454 -10.33 -3.50 -3.43
C GLY A 454 -10.25 -2.49 -2.28
N VAL A 455 -9.18 -2.49 -1.49
CA VAL A 455 -8.94 -1.52 -0.42
C VAL A 455 -7.75 -0.65 -0.78
N PHE A 456 -7.89 0.66 -0.58
CA PHE A 456 -6.91 1.68 -0.96
C PHE A 456 -6.63 2.64 0.18
N VAL A 457 -5.48 3.32 0.15
CA VAL A 457 -5.08 4.26 1.19
C VAL A 457 -4.79 5.65 0.63
N ALA A 458 -5.16 6.69 1.37
CA ALA A 458 -4.86 8.07 1.00
C ALA A 458 -4.60 8.97 2.22
N GLY A 459 -3.83 10.02 2.01
CA GLY A 459 -3.58 11.08 2.99
C GLY A 459 -2.64 10.67 4.11
N LEU A 460 -2.81 11.29 5.28
CA LEU A 460 -1.95 11.06 6.46
C LEU A 460 -2.11 9.67 7.06
N ALA A 461 -3.19 8.96 6.77
CA ALA A 461 -3.37 7.57 7.16
C ALA A 461 -2.23 6.68 6.66
N HIS A 462 -1.70 6.97 5.45
CA HIS A 462 -0.57 6.26 4.88
C HIS A 462 0.77 6.69 5.49
N TYR A 463 1.02 7.99 5.56
CA TYR A 463 2.26 8.56 6.11
C TYR A 463 2.13 10.08 6.19
N PRO A 464 2.88 10.77 7.08
CA PRO A 464 2.90 12.22 7.13
C PRO A 464 3.31 12.85 5.80
N LYS A 465 2.50 13.75 5.27
CA LYS A 465 2.72 14.44 3.99
C LYS A 465 1.97 15.76 3.92
N PRO A 466 2.38 16.71 3.09
CA PRO A 466 1.68 17.97 2.90
C PRO A 466 0.36 17.79 2.14
N THR A 467 -0.49 18.83 2.19
CA THR A 467 -1.86 18.79 1.67
C THR A 467 -1.93 18.46 0.18
N GLU A 468 -1.04 19.03 -0.64
CA GLU A 468 -1.00 18.76 -2.07
C GLU A 468 -0.64 17.30 -2.40
N GLU A 469 0.24 16.68 -1.61
CA GLU A 469 0.52 15.24 -1.74
C GLU A 469 -0.67 14.40 -1.28
N CYS A 470 -1.42 14.84 -0.25
CA CYS A 470 -2.65 14.17 0.18
C CYS A 470 -3.70 14.17 -0.94
N ILE A 471 -3.87 15.31 -1.62
CA ILE A 471 -4.80 15.46 -2.75
C ILE A 471 -4.36 14.58 -3.92
N ALA A 472 -3.09 14.60 -4.29
CA ALA A 472 -2.55 13.79 -5.38
C ALA A 472 -2.73 12.28 -5.10
N GLN A 473 -2.43 11.85 -3.86
CA GLN A 473 -2.60 10.46 -3.46
C GLN A 473 -4.07 10.04 -3.41
N ALA A 474 -4.97 10.91 -2.98
CA ALA A 474 -6.41 10.64 -2.97
C ALA A 474 -6.96 10.41 -4.39
N LYS A 475 -6.53 11.24 -5.36
CA LYS A 475 -6.86 11.04 -6.78
C LYS A 475 -6.28 9.74 -7.33
N ALA A 476 -5.06 9.38 -6.95
CA ALA A 476 -4.45 8.12 -7.34
C ALA A 476 -5.22 6.92 -6.76
N ALA A 477 -5.60 6.96 -5.48
CA ALA A 477 -6.40 5.92 -4.84
C ALA A 477 -7.79 5.77 -5.52
N ALA A 478 -8.47 6.89 -5.81
CA ALA A 478 -9.73 6.89 -6.53
C ALA A 478 -9.59 6.33 -7.97
N SER A 479 -8.52 6.68 -8.69
CA SER A 479 -8.24 6.13 -10.02
C SER A 479 -8.01 4.61 -9.97
N ARG A 480 -7.29 4.12 -8.97
CA ARG A 480 -7.10 2.68 -8.77
C ARG A 480 -8.41 1.99 -8.38
N ALA A 481 -9.21 2.56 -7.49
CA ALA A 481 -10.53 2.07 -7.13
C ALA A 481 -11.47 1.97 -8.34
N ALA A 482 -11.45 2.98 -9.22
CA ALA A 482 -12.23 2.98 -10.45
C ALA A 482 -11.86 1.82 -11.38
N THR A 483 -10.63 1.30 -11.37
CA THR A 483 -10.26 0.12 -12.18
C THR A 483 -10.98 -1.17 -11.76
N VAL A 484 -11.43 -1.24 -10.51
CA VAL A 484 -12.29 -2.33 -10.00
C VAL A 484 -13.74 -2.05 -10.36
N LEU A 485 -14.23 -0.84 -10.04
CA LEU A 485 -15.63 -0.45 -10.26
C LEU A 485 -16.04 -0.44 -11.73
N ALA A 486 -15.10 -0.22 -12.65
CA ALA A 486 -15.38 -0.23 -14.09
C ALA A 486 -15.67 -1.64 -14.65
N ARG A 487 -15.33 -2.70 -13.92
CA ARG A 487 -15.57 -4.08 -14.36
C ARG A 487 -16.98 -4.53 -13.96
N ASP A 488 -17.64 -5.29 -14.82
CA ASP A 488 -18.93 -5.90 -14.48
C ASP A 488 -18.75 -7.10 -13.56
N SER A 489 -17.63 -7.80 -13.72
CA SER A 489 -17.25 -8.91 -12.85
C SER A 489 -15.74 -8.95 -12.61
N ILE A 490 -15.36 -9.61 -11.55
CA ILE A 490 -13.98 -9.98 -11.21
C ILE A 490 -13.85 -11.50 -11.20
N THR A 491 -12.69 -11.98 -11.57
CA THR A 491 -12.39 -13.40 -11.57
C THR A 491 -11.82 -13.82 -10.22
N ALA A 492 -12.40 -14.82 -9.62
CA ALA A 492 -11.91 -15.48 -8.40
C ALA A 492 -11.75 -16.99 -8.65
N GLY A 493 -10.98 -17.66 -7.83
CA GLY A 493 -10.68 -19.08 -8.00
C GLY A 493 -9.30 -19.33 -8.62
N GLY A 494 -9.16 -20.41 -9.38
CA GLY A 494 -7.88 -20.86 -9.93
C GLY A 494 -6.98 -21.46 -8.86
N VAL A 495 -5.85 -20.84 -8.56
CA VAL A 495 -4.92 -21.31 -7.51
C VAL A 495 -5.49 -20.97 -6.13
N VAL A 496 -6.26 -21.88 -5.56
CA VAL A 496 -6.89 -21.74 -4.23
C VAL A 496 -6.66 -22.98 -3.38
N ALA A 497 -6.77 -22.86 -2.08
CA ALA A 497 -6.76 -24.00 -1.17
C ALA A 497 -8.13 -24.70 -1.17
N LEU A 498 -8.10 -26.03 -1.08
CA LEU A 498 -9.28 -26.87 -0.87
C LEU A 498 -9.12 -27.71 0.37
N VAL A 499 -10.18 -27.84 1.15
CA VAL A 499 -10.22 -28.73 2.33
C VAL A 499 -10.89 -30.05 1.96
N ASN A 500 -10.18 -31.14 2.13
CA ASN A 500 -10.79 -32.47 2.16
C ASN A 500 -11.46 -32.67 3.52
N LYS A 501 -12.80 -32.62 3.52
CA LYS A 501 -13.59 -32.72 4.75
C LYS A 501 -13.42 -34.06 5.45
N ASP A 502 -13.11 -35.13 4.75
CA ASP A 502 -12.92 -36.47 5.34
C ASP A 502 -11.65 -36.55 6.18
N LEU A 503 -10.60 -35.86 5.75
CA LEU A 503 -9.32 -35.79 6.45
C LEU A 503 -9.26 -34.66 7.50
N CYS A 504 -10.16 -33.68 7.41
CA CYS A 504 -10.14 -32.52 8.31
C CYS A 504 -10.49 -32.93 9.74
N CYS A 505 -9.61 -32.65 10.69
CA CYS A 505 -9.83 -32.94 12.13
C CYS A 505 -10.50 -31.78 12.90
N GLY A 506 -10.85 -30.67 12.25
CA GLY A 506 -11.53 -29.53 12.87
C GLY A 506 -10.66 -28.69 13.85
N CYS A 507 -9.33 -28.82 13.78
CA CYS A 507 -8.43 -28.15 14.73
C CYS A 507 -8.34 -26.62 14.60
N GLN A 508 -8.91 -26.03 13.56
CA GLN A 508 -8.96 -24.60 13.25
C GLN A 508 -7.59 -23.90 13.06
N GLY A 509 -6.49 -24.63 13.02
CA GLY A 509 -5.16 -24.05 12.79
C GLY A 509 -5.08 -23.27 11.48
N CYS A 510 -5.76 -23.73 10.43
CA CYS A 510 -5.86 -23.06 9.14
C CYS A 510 -6.66 -21.75 9.20
N VAL A 511 -7.71 -21.66 10.05
CA VAL A 511 -8.47 -20.44 10.29
C VAL A 511 -7.59 -19.38 10.94
N GLN A 512 -6.83 -19.77 11.98
CA GLN A 512 -5.94 -18.87 12.71
C GLN A 512 -4.76 -18.36 11.90
N CYS A 513 -4.20 -19.20 11.02
CA CYS A 513 -3.03 -18.81 10.21
C CYS A 513 -3.38 -18.07 8.92
N CYS A 514 -4.65 -18.00 8.50
CA CYS A 514 -5.05 -17.35 7.25
C CYS A 514 -5.03 -15.83 7.37
N PRO A 515 -4.07 -15.12 6.73
CA PRO A 515 -3.99 -13.66 6.83
C PRO A 515 -5.13 -12.96 6.08
N PHE A 516 -5.87 -13.69 5.23
CA PHE A 516 -6.98 -13.14 4.42
C PHE A 516 -8.34 -13.47 5.03
N GLY A 517 -8.41 -14.23 6.12
CA GLY A 517 -9.67 -14.69 6.70
C GLY A 517 -10.54 -15.43 5.69
N ALA A 518 -9.91 -16.26 4.85
CA ALA A 518 -10.57 -16.99 3.77
C ALA A 518 -11.05 -18.39 4.19
N ILE A 519 -10.97 -18.74 5.46
CA ILE A 519 -11.30 -20.08 5.94
C ILE A 519 -12.27 -19.96 7.10
N ASP A 520 -13.44 -20.57 6.94
CA ASP A 520 -14.47 -20.61 7.94
C ASP A 520 -14.48 -21.98 8.65
N TYR A 521 -14.84 -21.99 9.93
CA TYR A 521 -15.12 -23.20 10.69
C TYR A 521 -16.63 -23.45 10.73
N LEU A 522 -17.07 -24.55 10.16
CA LEU A 522 -18.47 -24.96 10.13
C LEU A 522 -18.80 -25.71 11.41
N GLU A 523 -19.38 -25.05 12.40
CA GLU A 523 -19.66 -25.63 13.73
C GLU A 523 -20.52 -26.90 13.66
N GLN A 524 -21.50 -26.94 12.75
CA GLN A 524 -22.41 -28.09 12.61
C GLN A 524 -21.70 -29.34 12.06
N GLU A 525 -20.69 -29.14 11.22
CA GLU A 525 -19.91 -30.24 10.60
C GLU A 525 -18.63 -30.55 11.40
N GLY A 526 -18.18 -29.64 12.26
CA GLY A 526 -16.89 -29.73 12.93
C GLY A 526 -15.70 -29.69 11.97
N LYS A 527 -15.82 -29.01 10.84
CA LYS A 527 -14.87 -28.98 9.72
C LYS A 527 -14.58 -27.55 9.28
N CYS A 528 -13.47 -27.38 8.58
CA CYS A 528 -13.13 -26.10 7.95
C CYS A 528 -13.51 -26.09 6.46
N GLU A 529 -13.80 -24.90 5.93
CA GLU A 529 -14.10 -24.68 4.52
C GLU A 529 -13.40 -23.42 4.01
N VAL A 530 -12.93 -23.45 2.75
CA VAL A 530 -12.26 -22.31 2.13
C VAL A 530 -13.25 -21.51 1.29
N ASN A 531 -13.37 -20.22 1.58
CA ASN A 531 -14.02 -19.27 0.69
C ASN A 531 -13.05 -18.93 -0.46
N GLN A 532 -13.30 -19.49 -1.63
CA GLN A 532 -12.43 -19.34 -2.81
C GLN A 532 -12.35 -17.90 -3.31
N ALA A 533 -13.35 -17.06 -3.06
CA ALA A 533 -13.34 -15.65 -3.44
C ALA A 533 -12.36 -14.81 -2.61
N LEU A 534 -12.11 -15.21 -1.36
CA LEU A 534 -11.15 -14.58 -0.45
C LEU A 534 -9.76 -15.20 -0.55
N CYS A 535 -9.65 -16.46 -0.97
CA CYS A 535 -8.39 -17.19 -1.00
C CYS A 535 -7.40 -16.58 -2.00
N LYS A 536 -6.17 -16.32 -1.56
CA LYS A 536 -5.08 -15.78 -2.41
C LYS A 536 -4.03 -16.83 -2.81
N GLY A 537 -4.31 -18.10 -2.55
CA GLY A 537 -3.41 -19.19 -2.96
C GLY A 537 -2.02 -19.14 -2.31
N CYS A 538 -1.88 -18.56 -1.11
CA CYS A 538 -0.56 -18.40 -0.47
C CYS A 538 0.03 -19.70 0.13
N GLY A 539 -0.78 -20.75 0.30
CA GLY A 539 -0.36 -22.05 0.78
C GLY A 539 -0.12 -22.18 2.30
N THR A 540 -0.18 -21.09 3.08
CA THR A 540 0.11 -21.13 4.52
C THR A 540 -0.76 -22.16 5.27
N CYS A 541 -2.04 -22.23 4.94
CA CYS A 541 -2.97 -23.19 5.56
C CYS A 541 -2.63 -24.65 5.21
N ALA A 542 -2.18 -24.93 3.98
CA ALA A 542 -1.76 -26.27 3.57
C ALA A 542 -0.49 -26.70 4.34
N ALA A 543 0.49 -25.79 4.47
CA ALA A 543 1.72 -26.05 5.22
C ALA A 543 1.48 -26.22 6.74
N THR A 544 0.41 -25.64 7.28
CA THR A 544 0.09 -25.69 8.73
C THR A 544 -0.81 -26.88 9.08
N CYS A 545 -1.48 -27.51 8.12
CA CYS A 545 -2.47 -28.55 8.38
C CYS A 545 -1.87 -29.85 8.90
N PRO A 546 -2.12 -30.28 10.17
CA PRO A 546 -1.47 -31.44 10.75
C PRO A 546 -2.04 -32.78 10.20
N SER A 547 -3.22 -32.75 9.60
CA SER A 547 -3.88 -33.93 9.01
C SER A 547 -3.76 -33.98 7.47
N GLU A 548 -2.96 -33.09 6.86
CA GLU A 548 -2.80 -32.97 5.41
C GLU A 548 -4.12 -32.84 4.63
N ALA A 549 -5.16 -32.33 5.32
CA ALA A 549 -6.49 -32.17 4.76
C ALA A 549 -6.60 -31.03 3.75
N ILE A 550 -5.58 -30.20 3.59
CA ILE A 550 -5.63 -29.01 2.72
C ILE A 550 -4.66 -29.17 1.56
N THR A 551 -5.20 -29.10 0.36
CA THR A 551 -4.43 -29.09 -0.88
C THR A 551 -4.51 -27.72 -1.54
N LEU A 552 -3.38 -27.18 -1.99
CA LEU A 552 -3.33 -25.98 -2.83
C LEU A 552 -3.40 -26.41 -4.30
N LEU A 553 -4.42 -25.96 -5.01
CA LEU A 553 -4.56 -26.24 -6.45
C LEU A 553 -3.37 -25.62 -7.22
N GLY A 554 -2.81 -26.39 -8.17
CA GLY A 554 -1.61 -25.99 -8.92
C GLY A 554 -0.29 -26.16 -8.14
N PHE A 555 -0.35 -26.51 -6.84
CA PHE A 555 0.78 -26.76 -5.95
C PHE A 555 0.46 -27.92 -5.00
N SER A 556 -0.09 -29.03 -5.53
CA SER A 556 -0.31 -30.23 -4.74
C SER A 556 0.99 -30.86 -4.28
N HIS A 557 0.93 -31.72 -3.26
CA HIS A 557 2.11 -32.44 -2.77
C HIS A 557 2.82 -33.21 -3.89
N LEU A 558 2.06 -33.86 -4.78
CA LEU A 558 2.65 -34.60 -5.91
C LEU A 558 3.40 -33.68 -6.87
N GLN A 559 2.86 -32.51 -7.16
CA GLN A 559 3.51 -31.51 -8.03
C GLN A 559 4.79 -30.95 -7.40
N LEU A 560 4.79 -30.72 -6.08
CA LEU A 560 5.96 -30.25 -5.35
C LEU A 560 7.03 -31.34 -5.23
N TYR A 561 6.63 -32.57 -4.95
CA TYR A 561 7.55 -33.71 -4.89
C TYR A 561 8.20 -33.95 -6.26
N ALA A 562 7.45 -33.91 -7.36
CA ALA A 562 8.02 -34.02 -8.68
C ALA A 562 9.10 -32.95 -8.96
N GLN A 563 8.90 -31.72 -8.52
CA GLN A 563 9.93 -30.67 -8.64
C GLN A 563 11.17 -30.99 -7.78
N ILE A 564 10.96 -31.47 -6.55
CA ILE A 564 12.06 -31.79 -5.62
C ILE A 564 12.86 -32.98 -6.14
N ASP A 565 12.19 -34.04 -6.61
CA ASP A 565 12.83 -35.20 -7.15
C ASP A 565 13.71 -34.84 -8.36
N GLU A 566 13.20 -34.01 -9.26
CA GLU A 566 13.98 -33.53 -10.41
C GLU A 566 15.10 -32.55 -10.01
N ALA A 567 14.93 -31.76 -8.95
CA ALA A 567 16.00 -30.92 -8.44
C ALA A 567 17.16 -31.71 -7.84
N LEU A 568 16.87 -32.91 -7.33
CA LEU A 568 17.85 -33.81 -6.70
C LEU A 568 18.41 -34.86 -7.68
N SER A 569 17.80 -35.03 -8.85
CA SER A 569 18.27 -35.92 -9.93
C SER A 569 19.40 -35.24 -10.69
N ALA A 570 20.63 -35.26 -10.16
CA ALA A 570 21.81 -34.66 -10.78
C ALA A 570 22.48 -35.60 -11.78
#